data_57cd9ce09993963aa9b603aa1eaeea7a
#
_entry.id   57cd9ce09993963aa9b603aa1eaeea7a
#
_cell.length_a   1.000
_cell.length_b   1.000
_cell.length_c   1.000
_cell.angle_alpha   90.00
_cell.angle_beta   90.00
_cell.angle_gamma   90.00
#
_symmetry.space_group_name_H-M   'P 1'
#
loop_
_entity.id
_entity.type
_entity.pdbx_description
1 polymer ?
#
loop_
_entity_poly.entity_id
_entity_poly.type
_entity_poly.pdbx_seq_one_letter_code
_entity_poly.pdbx_strand_id
1 'polypeptide(L)'
;ADTDMALAVARARGTGATAIKIYANLDGQTVHRIIEEAHRQDFPVWAHGMLFPGLPADIVAAGPEVISHVCYLGYQLPPRPANYHERTGVDVSLFEAGIPTEITTLFDQMHESGIVLDATARIYAPGPGGDAPGSWRCEGDLAFRLINEAWRRGVMISAGTDGDTAWDHPYPALHEELELLTDRAGLPPMEAIRAATAVAARAVNQEDQMGTIEPGKLANLVFVHDDPLADVSNLRSVAFTVRRGVAYQREDYVPVTEEEMAEIGS
;
A
#
# COMPACT_ATOMS: atom_id res chain seq x y z
N ALA A 1 -30.52 -1.75 -8.30
CA ALA A 1 -30.67 -3.20 -8.49
C ALA A 1 -30.07 -3.89 -7.28
N ASP A 2 -30.83 -4.78 -6.65
CA ASP A 2 -30.30 -5.56 -5.52
C ASP A 2 -29.25 -6.54 -6.06
N THR A 3 -27.99 -6.21 -5.84
CA THR A 3 -26.88 -7.10 -6.17
C THR A 3 -26.86 -8.26 -5.16
N ASP A 4 -26.89 -9.48 -5.67
CA ASP A 4 -26.62 -10.67 -4.86
C ASP A 4 -25.14 -10.69 -4.49
N MET A 5 -24.83 -10.25 -3.26
CA MET A 5 -23.45 -10.12 -2.77
C MET A 5 -22.78 -11.49 -2.67
N ALA A 6 -23.50 -12.52 -2.25
CA ALA A 6 -22.95 -13.87 -2.14
C ALA A 6 -22.47 -14.38 -3.50
N LEU A 7 -23.30 -14.21 -4.52
CA LEU A 7 -22.93 -14.59 -5.88
C LEU A 7 -21.80 -13.72 -6.45
N ALA A 8 -21.78 -12.41 -6.15
CA ALA A 8 -20.76 -11.50 -6.63
C ALA A 8 -19.36 -11.89 -6.05
N VAL A 9 -19.28 -12.14 -4.75
CA VAL A 9 -18.04 -12.58 -4.08
C VAL A 9 -17.61 -13.96 -4.57
N ALA A 10 -18.55 -14.91 -4.67
CA ALA A 10 -18.24 -16.25 -5.18
C ALA A 10 -17.69 -16.22 -6.62
N ARG A 11 -18.25 -15.34 -7.48
CA ARG A 11 -17.72 -15.14 -8.83
C ARG A 11 -16.32 -14.55 -8.84
N ALA A 12 -16.03 -13.57 -7.98
CA ALA A 12 -14.68 -13.02 -7.83
C ALA A 12 -13.67 -14.11 -7.45
N ARG A 13 -13.99 -14.95 -6.44
CA ARG A 13 -13.15 -16.11 -6.08
C ARG A 13 -12.99 -17.09 -7.25
N GLY A 14 -14.04 -17.35 -7.99
CA GLY A 14 -14.05 -18.26 -9.14
C GLY A 14 -13.13 -17.84 -10.29
N THR A 15 -12.66 -16.58 -10.32
CA THR A 15 -11.63 -16.13 -11.28
C THR A 15 -10.21 -16.57 -10.92
N GLY A 16 -10.01 -17.14 -9.74
CA GLY A 16 -8.68 -17.43 -9.18
C GLY A 16 -8.05 -16.25 -8.42
N ALA A 17 -8.80 -15.15 -8.23
CA ALA A 17 -8.35 -14.05 -7.38
C ALA A 17 -8.17 -14.51 -5.93
N THR A 18 -7.20 -13.92 -5.24
CA THR A 18 -6.87 -14.22 -3.83
C THR A 18 -7.44 -13.19 -2.86
N ALA A 19 -7.93 -12.06 -3.35
CA ALA A 19 -8.55 -10.98 -2.58
C ALA A 19 -9.49 -10.16 -3.46
N ILE A 20 -10.34 -9.33 -2.84
CA ILE A 20 -11.16 -8.31 -3.51
C ILE A 20 -10.51 -6.95 -3.30
N LYS A 21 -10.35 -6.16 -4.36
CA LYS A 21 -10.05 -4.73 -4.27
C LYS A 21 -11.34 -3.92 -4.40
N ILE A 22 -11.65 -3.12 -3.38
CA ILE A 22 -12.78 -2.17 -3.41
C ILE A 22 -12.22 -0.78 -3.68
N TYR A 23 -12.74 -0.13 -4.74
CA TYR A 23 -12.38 1.24 -5.03
C TYR A 23 -13.48 1.96 -5.81
N ALA A 24 -13.39 3.28 -5.88
CA ALA A 24 -14.21 4.22 -6.64
C ALA A 24 -15.50 4.68 -5.89
N ASN A 25 -16.68 4.49 -6.47
CA ASN A 25 -17.90 5.18 -6.03
C ASN A 25 -18.85 4.19 -5.31
N LEU A 26 -18.64 4.03 -3.99
CA LEU A 26 -19.47 3.18 -3.13
C LEU A 26 -19.82 3.93 -1.84
N ASP A 27 -21.06 3.75 -1.37
CA ASP A 27 -21.45 4.21 -0.03
C ASP A 27 -20.99 3.23 1.06
N GLY A 28 -20.91 3.72 2.30
CA GLY A 28 -20.44 2.95 3.43
C GLY A 28 -21.26 1.69 3.72
N GLN A 29 -22.58 1.71 3.50
CA GLN A 29 -23.44 0.53 3.68
C GLN A 29 -23.09 -0.58 2.67
N THR A 30 -22.89 -0.20 1.42
CA THR A 30 -22.49 -1.14 0.37
C THR A 30 -21.13 -1.74 0.66
N VAL A 31 -20.16 -0.92 1.10
CA VAL A 31 -18.81 -1.37 1.50
C VAL A 31 -18.90 -2.39 2.61
N HIS A 32 -19.67 -2.08 3.67
CA HIS A 32 -19.84 -3.01 4.80
C HIS A 32 -20.42 -4.36 4.35
N ARG A 33 -21.44 -4.36 3.50
CA ARG A 33 -22.05 -5.59 2.96
C ARG A 33 -21.08 -6.41 2.12
N ILE A 34 -20.22 -5.77 1.32
CA ILE A 34 -19.20 -6.47 0.52
C ILE A 34 -18.18 -7.13 1.44
N ILE A 35 -17.65 -6.41 2.44
CA ILE A 35 -16.62 -6.91 3.34
C ILE A 35 -17.18 -8.03 4.22
N GLU A 36 -18.36 -7.85 4.81
CA GLU A 36 -19.04 -8.89 5.59
C GLU A 36 -19.23 -10.19 4.79
N GLU A 37 -19.68 -10.09 3.56
CA GLU A 37 -19.88 -11.26 2.70
C GLU A 37 -18.56 -11.89 2.26
N ALA A 38 -17.53 -11.08 1.98
CA ALA A 38 -16.19 -11.56 1.65
C ALA A 38 -15.60 -12.36 2.83
N HIS A 39 -15.68 -11.84 4.05
CA HIS A 39 -15.23 -12.51 5.26
C HIS A 39 -16.00 -13.81 5.51
N ARG A 40 -17.32 -13.83 5.27
CA ARG A 40 -18.12 -15.05 5.38
C ARG A 40 -17.66 -16.16 4.41
N GLN A 41 -17.02 -15.77 3.32
CA GLN A 41 -16.44 -16.68 2.32
C GLN A 41 -14.92 -16.88 2.48
N ASP A 42 -14.29 -16.46 3.57
CA ASP A 42 -12.83 -16.48 3.79
C ASP A 42 -12.06 -15.82 2.64
N PHE A 43 -12.51 -14.64 2.22
CA PHE A 43 -11.95 -13.93 1.09
C PHE A 43 -11.52 -12.51 1.50
N PRO A 44 -10.21 -12.22 1.55
CA PRO A 44 -9.68 -10.95 2.05
C PRO A 44 -10.11 -9.76 1.18
N VAL A 45 -10.16 -8.57 1.82
CA VAL A 45 -10.55 -7.33 1.15
C VAL A 45 -9.49 -6.26 1.32
N TRP A 46 -9.13 -5.63 0.20
CA TRP A 46 -8.37 -4.39 0.15
C TRP A 46 -9.29 -3.26 -0.25
N ALA A 47 -9.23 -2.14 0.46
CA ALA A 47 -10.06 -0.99 0.19
C ALA A 47 -9.24 0.28 0.02
N HIS A 48 -9.71 1.22 -0.81
CA HIS A 48 -9.22 2.60 -0.74
C HIS A 48 -9.60 3.23 0.60
N GLY A 49 -8.81 4.15 1.11
CA GLY A 49 -9.09 4.89 2.35
C GLY A 49 -10.33 5.78 2.29
N MET A 50 -10.86 6.05 1.10
CA MET A 50 -12.16 6.69 0.85
C MET A 50 -12.80 6.15 -0.41
N LEU A 51 -14.13 5.98 -0.42
CA LEU A 51 -14.87 5.34 -1.51
C LEU A 51 -16.03 6.19 -2.09
N PHE A 52 -16.10 7.47 -1.78
CA PHE A 52 -16.94 8.49 -2.40
C PHE A 52 -18.40 8.07 -2.75
N PRO A 53 -19.41 8.12 -1.85
CA PRO A 53 -19.38 8.89 -0.59
C PRO A 53 -18.99 8.10 0.67
N GLY A 54 -18.65 6.82 0.59
CA GLY A 54 -18.21 6.04 1.75
C GLY A 54 -16.98 6.67 2.41
N LEU A 55 -17.11 7.06 3.67
CA LEU A 55 -16.08 7.79 4.42
C LEU A 55 -15.00 6.85 4.96
N PRO A 56 -13.79 7.37 5.28
CA PRO A 56 -12.76 6.57 5.93
C PRO A 56 -13.23 5.83 7.19
N ALA A 57 -14.04 6.47 8.03
CA ALA A 57 -14.60 5.83 9.23
C ALA A 57 -15.51 4.65 8.89
N ASP A 58 -16.32 4.74 7.83
CA ASP A 58 -17.19 3.63 7.39
C ASP A 58 -16.34 2.44 6.94
N ILE A 59 -15.22 2.70 6.25
CA ILE A 59 -14.31 1.67 5.71
C ILE A 59 -13.56 1.00 6.85
N VAL A 60 -12.99 1.78 7.76
CA VAL A 60 -12.27 1.25 8.94
C VAL A 60 -13.21 0.41 9.81
N ALA A 61 -14.45 0.89 10.04
CA ALA A 61 -15.46 0.16 10.81
C ALA A 61 -15.91 -1.14 10.12
N ALA A 62 -15.87 -1.22 8.79
CA ALA A 62 -16.18 -2.44 8.05
C ALA A 62 -15.06 -3.50 8.13
N GLY A 63 -13.83 -3.11 8.50
CA GLY A 63 -12.75 -4.01 8.85
C GLY A 63 -12.10 -4.76 7.67
N PRO A 64 -11.69 -4.10 6.57
CA PRO A 64 -10.89 -4.76 5.53
C PRO A 64 -9.51 -5.15 6.08
N GLU A 65 -8.83 -6.10 5.47
CA GLU A 65 -7.45 -6.46 5.86
C GLU A 65 -6.46 -5.35 5.56
N VAL A 66 -6.69 -4.61 4.47
CA VAL A 66 -5.78 -3.56 4.01
C VAL A 66 -6.55 -2.32 3.56
N ILE A 67 -6.06 -1.14 3.96
CA ILE A 67 -6.52 0.15 3.43
C ILE A 67 -5.36 0.79 2.69
N SER A 68 -5.57 1.14 1.40
CA SER A 68 -4.57 1.80 0.55
C SER A 68 -4.77 3.31 0.49
N HIS A 69 -3.65 4.02 0.24
CA HIS A 69 -3.60 5.46 -0.03
C HIS A 69 -3.86 6.32 1.20
N VAL A 70 -2.79 6.59 1.94
CA VAL A 70 -2.85 7.31 3.22
C VAL A 70 -3.59 8.66 3.13
N CYS A 71 -3.43 9.39 2.03
CA CYS A 71 -4.08 10.69 1.85
C CYS A 71 -5.61 10.63 1.82
N TYR A 72 -6.17 9.52 1.37
CA TYR A 72 -7.63 9.36 1.40
C TYR A 72 -8.21 9.39 2.81
N LEU A 73 -7.44 9.02 3.83
CA LEU A 73 -7.89 9.12 5.22
C LEU A 73 -8.12 10.58 5.65
N GLY A 74 -7.43 11.54 5.03
CA GLY A 74 -7.64 12.97 5.25
C GLY A 74 -9.05 13.45 4.91
N TYR A 75 -9.76 12.77 4.02
CA TYR A 75 -11.16 13.08 3.70
C TYR A 75 -12.16 12.69 4.81
N GLN A 76 -11.69 12.16 5.93
CA GLN A 76 -12.53 12.10 7.13
C GLN A 76 -13.03 13.50 7.50
N LEU A 77 -12.23 14.55 7.20
CA LEU A 77 -12.57 15.95 7.38
C LEU A 77 -13.10 16.57 6.07
N PRO A 78 -14.06 17.51 6.12
CA PRO A 78 -14.48 18.28 4.95
C PRO A 78 -13.43 19.36 4.59
N PRO A 79 -13.38 19.83 3.32
CA PRO A 79 -14.27 19.47 2.21
C PRO A 79 -13.96 18.09 1.65
N ARG A 80 -14.97 17.46 1.02
CA ARG A 80 -14.85 16.13 0.42
C ARG A 80 -15.33 16.14 -1.02
N PRO A 81 -14.66 15.43 -1.94
CA PRO A 81 -15.21 15.18 -3.26
C PRO A 81 -16.51 14.38 -3.17
N ALA A 82 -17.48 14.68 -4.03
CA ALA A 82 -18.74 13.94 -4.07
C ALA A 82 -18.59 12.57 -4.77
N ASN A 83 -17.58 12.42 -5.62
CA ASN A 83 -17.29 11.18 -6.34
C ASN A 83 -15.79 11.06 -6.65
N TYR A 84 -15.37 9.86 -7.07
CA TYR A 84 -13.97 9.53 -7.36
C TYR A 84 -13.31 10.44 -8.41
N HIS A 85 -14.06 10.95 -9.38
CA HIS A 85 -13.52 11.75 -10.49
C HIS A 85 -13.32 13.23 -10.13
N GLU A 86 -13.89 13.70 -9.03
CA GLU A 86 -13.62 15.05 -8.54
C GLU A 86 -12.21 15.13 -7.96
N ARG A 87 -11.50 16.22 -8.33
CA ARG A 87 -10.10 16.44 -7.97
C ARG A 87 -9.93 17.42 -6.80
N THR A 88 -10.88 17.48 -5.87
CA THR A 88 -10.76 18.31 -4.67
C THR A 88 -9.70 17.68 -3.76
N GLY A 89 -8.63 18.40 -3.46
CA GLY A 89 -7.59 17.97 -2.52
C GLY A 89 -8.06 17.98 -1.06
N VAL A 90 -7.33 17.28 -0.21
CA VAL A 90 -7.46 17.40 1.24
C VAL A 90 -7.07 18.82 1.66
N ASP A 91 -7.87 19.46 2.49
CA ASP A 91 -7.53 20.78 3.03
C ASP A 91 -6.38 20.67 4.04
N VAL A 92 -5.16 20.95 3.58
CA VAL A 92 -3.95 20.85 4.39
C VAL A 92 -3.93 21.82 5.57
N SER A 93 -4.70 22.91 5.51
CA SER A 93 -4.77 23.88 6.61
C SER A 93 -5.36 23.28 7.89
N LEU A 94 -6.21 22.27 7.76
CA LEU A 94 -6.76 21.53 8.90
C LEU A 94 -5.69 20.74 9.68
N PHE A 95 -4.50 20.58 9.11
CA PHE A 95 -3.39 19.82 9.68
C PHE A 95 -2.23 20.70 10.18
N GLU A 96 -2.33 22.02 10.09
CA GLU A 96 -1.25 22.94 10.52
C GLU A 96 -0.93 22.82 12.00
N ALA A 97 -1.95 22.66 12.85
CA ALA A 97 -1.78 22.50 14.31
C ALA A 97 -1.39 21.07 14.75
N GLY A 98 -1.31 20.12 13.82
CA GLY A 98 -1.06 18.71 14.08
C GLY A 98 -2.05 17.82 13.33
N ILE A 99 -2.00 16.53 13.60
CA ILE A 99 -2.97 15.57 13.01
C ILE A 99 -4.26 15.63 13.86
N PRO A 100 -5.41 15.95 13.26
CA PRO A 100 -6.69 16.05 13.98
C PRO A 100 -7.13 14.73 14.64
N THR A 101 -7.91 14.86 15.72
CA THR A 101 -8.37 13.71 16.51
C THR A 101 -9.21 12.74 15.69
N GLU A 102 -9.99 13.21 14.75
CA GLU A 102 -10.79 12.38 13.83
C GLU A 102 -9.92 11.42 13.01
N ILE A 103 -8.73 11.87 12.62
CA ILE A 103 -7.76 11.06 11.88
C ILE A 103 -7.01 10.11 12.82
N THR A 104 -6.57 10.61 13.98
CA THR A 104 -5.84 9.76 14.93
C THR A 104 -6.73 8.65 15.49
N THR A 105 -8.04 8.90 15.63
CA THR A 105 -9.02 7.88 16.01
C THR A 105 -9.12 6.77 14.94
N LEU A 106 -9.05 7.11 13.65
CA LEU A 106 -9.01 6.09 12.58
C LEU A 106 -7.76 5.21 12.73
N PHE A 107 -6.61 5.79 12.99
CA PHE A 107 -5.37 5.03 13.18
C PHE A 107 -5.45 4.10 14.41
N ASP A 108 -6.00 4.59 15.53
CA ASP A 108 -6.20 3.78 16.72
C ASP A 108 -7.12 2.57 16.40
N GLN A 109 -8.23 2.80 15.70
CA GLN A 109 -9.14 1.73 15.28
C GLN A 109 -8.48 0.74 14.28
N MET A 110 -7.69 1.24 13.34
CA MET A 110 -6.92 0.40 12.42
C MET A 110 -5.93 -0.49 13.17
N HIS A 111 -5.22 0.08 14.15
CA HIS A 111 -4.30 -0.68 15.00
C HIS A 111 -5.05 -1.77 15.80
N GLU A 112 -6.13 -1.42 16.48
CA GLU A 112 -6.93 -2.35 17.29
C GLU A 112 -7.53 -3.49 16.45
N SER A 113 -7.92 -3.19 15.21
CA SER A 113 -8.48 -4.18 14.27
C SER A 113 -7.43 -4.94 13.46
N GLY A 114 -6.14 -4.57 13.58
CA GLY A 114 -5.06 -5.20 12.82
C GLY A 114 -5.07 -4.88 11.33
N ILE A 115 -5.74 -3.80 10.91
CA ILE A 115 -5.78 -3.33 9.51
C ILE A 115 -4.41 -2.82 9.11
N VAL A 116 -3.90 -3.28 7.98
CA VAL A 116 -2.65 -2.80 7.38
C VAL A 116 -2.91 -1.53 6.58
N LEU A 117 -2.07 -0.52 6.76
CA LEU A 117 -2.03 0.66 5.89
C LEU A 117 -1.03 0.43 4.76
N ASP A 118 -1.52 0.25 3.55
CA ASP A 118 -0.74 0.27 2.33
C ASP A 118 -0.50 1.74 1.93
N ALA A 119 0.67 2.27 2.31
CA ALA A 119 0.89 3.71 2.41
C ALA A 119 0.90 4.41 1.05
N THR A 120 1.51 3.78 0.04
CA THR A 120 1.70 4.33 -1.32
C THR A 120 2.36 5.72 -1.31
N ALA A 121 3.44 5.86 -0.53
CA ALA A 121 4.12 7.14 -0.31
C ALA A 121 4.64 7.75 -1.62
N ARG A 122 5.07 6.89 -2.54
CA ARG A 122 5.65 7.27 -3.83
C ARG A 122 4.73 8.12 -4.69
N ILE A 123 3.41 7.83 -4.74
CA ILE A 123 2.48 8.61 -5.58
C ILE A 123 2.27 10.05 -5.08
N TYR A 124 2.68 10.36 -3.85
CA TYR A 124 2.60 11.69 -3.26
C TYR A 124 3.93 12.44 -3.29
N ALA A 125 5.01 11.78 -3.70
CA ALA A 125 6.32 12.40 -3.84
C ALA A 125 6.48 13.11 -5.19
N PRO A 126 7.15 14.28 -5.26
CA PRO A 126 7.52 14.85 -6.55
C PRO A 126 8.57 13.95 -7.22
N GLY A 127 8.37 13.66 -8.51
CA GLY A 127 9.33 12.86 -9.28
C GLY A 127 8.71 12.06 -10.43
N PRO A 128 9.50 11.23 -11.14
CA PRO A 128 9.04 10.51 -12.33
C PRO A 128 7.90 9.50 -12.08
N GLY A 129 7.70 9.10 -10.85
CA GLY A 129 6.62 8.17 -10.47
C GLY A 129 5.54 8.79 -9.60
N GLY A 130 5.74 10.04 -9.17
CA GLY A 130 4.76 10.83 -8.44
C GLY A 130 4.06 11.81 -9.36
N ASP A 131 2.87 12.22 -9.00
CA ASP A 131 2.14 13.22 -9.77
C ASP A 131 2.73 14.63 -9.60
N ALA A 132 2.49 15.46 -10.60
CA ALA A 132 2.86 16.86 -10.52
C ALA A 132 2.22 17.51 -9.28
N PRO A 133 2.91 18.47 -8.63
CA PRO A 133 2.37 19.19 -7.48
C PRO A 133 0.95 19.71 -7.80
N GLY A 134 -0.02 19.40 -6.93
CA GLY A 134 -1.42 19.79 -7.09
C GLY A 134 -2.30 18.84 -7.90
N SER A 135 -1.79 17.70 -8.38
CA SER A 135 -2.59 16.75 -9.15
C SER A 135 -3.29 15.70 -8.26
N TRP A 136 -2.77 15.41 -7.09
CA TRP A 136 -3.31 14.42 -6.16
C TRP A 136 -3.66 14.98 -4.79
N ARG A 137 -4.44 14.27 -4.08
CA ARG A 137 -5.30 14.57 -2.95
C ARG A 137 -4.61 15.02 -1.67
N CYS A 138 -3.28 14.93 -1.59
CA CYS A 138 -2.45 15.55 -0.57
C CYS A 138 -1.42 16.47 -1.20
N GLU A 139 -1.24 17.64 -0.60
CA GLU A 139 -0.17 18.56 -0.95
C GLU A 139 0.94 18.54 0.11
N GLY A 140 2.17 18.81 -0.34
CA GLY A 140 3.33 18.91 0.53
C GLY A 140 3.64 17.61 1.28
N ASP A 141 4.02 17.77 2.56
CA ASP A 141 4.46 16.64 3.41
C ASP A 141 3.33 15.95 4.16
N LEU A 142 2.06 16.27 3.87
CA LEU A 142 0.94 15.73 4.65
C LEU A 142 0.88 14.21 4.59
N ALA A 143 1.11 13.59 3.44
CA ALA A 143 1.14 12.13 3.29
C ALA A 143 2.16 11.50 4.25
N PHE A 144 3.38 12.04 4.27
CA PHE A 144 4.47 11.51 5.10
C PHE A 144 4.19 11.71 6.60
N ARG A 145 3.57 12.84 6.99
CA ARG A 145 3.13 13.10 8.37
C ARG A 145 2.04 12.12 8.80
N LEU A 146 1.09 11.79 7.90
CA LEU A 146 0.05 10.82 8.18
C LEU A 146 0.63 9.40 8.32
N ILE A 147 1.58 9.00 7.46
CA ILE A 147 2.29 7.71 7.57
C ILE A 147 3.03 7.62 8.91
N ASN A 148 3.78 8.67 9.28
CA ASN A 148 4.51 8.71 10.54
C ASN A 148 3.57 8.57 11.75
N GLU A 149 2.46 9.32 11.76
CA GLU A 149 1.49 9.27 12.86
C GLU A 149 0.82 7.89 12.94
N ALA A 150 0.43 7.29 11.81
CA ALA A 150 -0.13 5.95 11.77
C ALA A 150 0.85 4.92 12.35
N TRP A 151 2.11 4.94 11.90
CA TRP A 151 3.16 4.08 12.42
C TRP A 151 3.38 4.25 13.93
N ARG A 152 3.47 5.49 14.42
CA ARG A 152 3.65 5.80 15.85
C ARG A 152 2.50 5.31 16.72
N ARG A 153 1.31 5.17 16.16
CA ARG A 153 0.11 4.59 16.80
C ARG A 153 0.02 3.08 16.66
N GLY A 154 1.04 2.45 16.07
CA GLY A 154 1.14 0.99 15.95
C GLY A 154 0.41 0.42 14.74
N VAL A 155 -0.07 1.24 13.81
CA VAL A 155 -0.61 0.74 12.53
C VAL A 155 0.53 0.09 11.75
N MET A 156 0.30 -1.12 11.26
CA MET A 156 1.23 -1.81 10.37
C MET A 156 1.27 -1.11 9.01
N ILE A 157 2.46 -0.69 8.58
CA ILE A 157 2.66 -0.04 7.28
C ILE A 157 3.16 -1.06 6.27
N SER A 158 2.50 -1.17 5.12
CA SER A 158 2.95 -1.93 3.95
C SER A 158 3.53 -0.99 2.90
N ALA A 159 4.60 -1.41 2.23
CA ALA A 159 5.28 -0.66 1.20
C ALA A 159 4.68 -0.94 -0.19
N GLY A 160 3.50 -0.42 -0.47
CA GLY A 160 2.88 -0.43 -1.79
C GLY A 160 3.28 0.77 -2.62
N THR A 161 3.52 0.61 -3.90
CA THR A 161 3.99 1.70 -4.78
C THR A 161 2.86 2.38 -5.56
N ASP A 162 1.80 1.65 -5.86
CA ASP A 162 0.67 2.06 -6.73
C ASP A 162 1.12 2.82 -7.99
N GLY A 163 2.20 2.36 -8.59
CA GLY A 163 2.77 3.01 -9.75
C GLY A 163 3.71 2.09 -10.51
N ASP A 164 3.91 2.44 -11.77
CA ASP A 164 4.78 1.71 -12.67
C ASP A 164 6.25 2.03 -12.43
N THR A 165 7.10 1.05 -12.72
CA THR A 165 8.53 1.24 -12.89
C THR A 165 8.80 1.33 -14.38
N ALA A 166 9.58 2.32 -14.84
CA ALA A 166 10.01 2.36 -16.22
C ALA A 166 10.79 1.07 -16.54
N TRP A 167 10.50 0.47 -17.70
CA TRP A 167 11.05 -0.83 -18.11
C TRP A 167 12.60 -0.86 -18.13
N ASP A 168 13.22 0.28 -18.39
CA ASP A 168 14.67 0.50 -18.41
C ASP A 168 15.27 0.84 -17.04
N HIS A 169 14.43 0.98 -16.01
CA HIS A 169 14.90 1.28 -14.66
C HIS A 169 15.48 0.01 -14.00
N PRO A 170 16.74 0.06 -13.50
CA PRO A 170 17.44 -1.13 -13.02
C PRO A 170 16.90 -1.71 -11.70
N TYR A 171 16.03 -0.97 -11.01
CA TYR A 171 15.42 -1.37 -9.75
C TYR A 171 13.90 -1.11 -9.76
N PRO A 172 13.10 -1.95 -9.10
CA PRO A 172 11.66 -1.71 -8.96
C PRO A 172 11.39 -0.46 -8.11
N ALA A 173 10.26 0.19 -8.36
CA ALA A 173 9.79 1.37 -7.64
C ALA A 173 9.68 1.16 -6.11
N LEU A 174 9.68 -0.09 -5.64
CA LEU A 174 9.70 -0.44 -4.23
C LEU A 174 10.89 0.19 -3.49
N HIS A 175 12.06 0.32 -4.12
CA HIS A 175 13.20 0.97 -3.47
C HIS A 175 12.93 2.45 -3.18
N GLU A 176 12.26 3.16 -4.10
CA GLU A 176 11.86 4.55 -3.89
C GLU A 176 10.84 4.68 -2.75
N GLU A 177 9.87 3.75 -2.69
CA GLU A 177 8.89 3.71 -1.60
C GLU A 177 9.59 3.55 -0.25
N LEU A 178 10.55 2.64 -0.11
CA LEU A 178 11.29 2.41 1.13
C LEU A 178 12.13 3.62 1.56
N GLU A 179 12.77 4.29 0.62
CA GLU A 179 13.50 5.54 0.87
C GLU A 179 12.57 6.65 1.34
N LEU A 180 11.39 6.80 0.73
CA LEU A 180 10.40 7.77 1.17
C LEU A 180 9.84 7.46 2.56
N LEU A 181 9.62 6.19 2.89
CA LEU A 181 9.20 5.78 4.23
C LEU A 181 10.25 6.14 5.30
N THR A 182 11.54 6.06 4.98
CA THR A 182 12.61 6.46 5.92
C THR A 182 12.86 7.95 5.90
N ASP A 183 13.15 8.53 4.75
CA ASP A 183 13.69 9.89 4.63
C ASP A 183 12.62 10.96 4.82
N ARG A 184 11.38 10.67 4.45
CA ARG A 184 10.28 11.63 4.50
C ARG A 184 9.28 11.30 5.60
N ALA A 185 8.87 10.05 5.74
CA ALA A 185 7.95 9.65 6.79
C ALA A 185 8.65 9.35 8.13
N GLY A 186 9.99 9.21 8.15
CA GLY A 186 10.77 9.06 9.38
C GLY A 186 10.66 7.69 10.04
N LEU A 187 10.32 6.65 9.30
CA LEU A 187 10.35 5.30 9.81
C LEU A 187 11.82 4.83 9.94
N PRO A 188 12.19 4.10 10.99
CA PRO A 188 13.49 3.47 11.07
C PRO A 188 13.71 2.52 9.87
N PRO A 189 14.94 2.34 9.34
CA PRO A 189 15.22 1.44 8.21
C PRO A 189 14.69 0.03 8.40
N MET A 190 14.76 -0.53 9.62
CA MET A 190 14.18 -1.84 9.91
C MET A 190 12.66 -1.87 9.70
N GLU A 191 11.93 -0.81 10.03
CA GLU A 191 10.48 -0.76 9.85
C GLU A 191 10.12 -0.62 8.36
N ALA A 192 10.91 0.11 7.57
CA ALA A 192 10.77 0.14 6.12
C ALA A 192 11.02 -1.24 5.49
N ILE A 193 12.05 -1.97 5.94
CA ILE A 193 12.29 -3.36 5.50
C ILE A 193 11.13 -4.26 5.90
N ARG A 194 10.60 -4.14 7.12
CA ARG A 194 9.42 -4.92 7.56
C ARG A 194 8.18 -4.59 6.72
N ALA A 195 7.99 -3.34 6.30
CA ALA A 195 6.91 -2.92 5.43
C ALA A 195 6.93 -3.65 4.08
N ALA A 196 8.12 -3.92 3.54
CA ALA A 196 8.31 -4.65 2.27
C ALA A 196 8.42 -6.17 2.43
N THR A 197 8.43 -6.70 3.64
CA THR A 197 8.64 -8.13 3.91
C THR A 197 7.53 -8.72 4.79
N ALA A 198 7.68 -8.67 6.10
CA ALA A 198 6.74 -9.30 7.04
C ALA A 198 5.32 -8.69 6.93
N VAL A 199 5.20 -7.37 6.87
CA VAL A 199 3.90 -6.70 6.75
C VAL A 199 3.30 -6.92 5.37
N ALA A 200 4.12 -6.86 4.29
CA ALA A 200 3.64 -7.17 2.94
C ALA A 200 3.13 -8.61 2.83
N ALA A 201 3.82 -9.59 3.45
CA ALA A 201 3.37 -10.97 3.49
C ALA A 201 2.02 -11.11 4.21
N ARG A 202 1.85 -10.41 5.35
CA ARG A 202 0.58 -10.36 6.09
C ARG A 202 -0.53 -9.73 5.26
N ALA A 203 -0.24 -8.63 4.55
CA ALA A 203 -1.22 -7.93 3.72
C ALA A 203 -1.82 -8.83 2.61
N VAL A 204 -1.09 -9.86 2.19
CA VAL A 204 -1.54 -10.85 1.20
C VAL A 204 -1.86 -12.23 1.81
N ASN A 205 -2.00 -12.32 3.15
CA ASN A 205 -2.27 -13.57 3.90
C ASN A 205 -1.26 -14.69 3.59
N GLN A 206 0.02 -14.36 3.55
CA GLN A 206 1.12 -15.29 3.28
C GLN A 206 2.20 -15.26 4.39
N GLU A 207 1.92 -14.66 5.54
CA GLU A 207 2.87 -14.52 6.64
C GLU A 207 3.34 -15.86 7.22
N ASP A 208 2.54 -16.91 7.10
CA ASP A 208 2.92 -18.27 7.49
C ASP A 208 3.93 -18.90 6.51
N GLN A 209 3.99 -18.41 5.27
CA GLN A 209 4.82 -18.97 4.21
C GLN A 209 6.05 -18.14 3.88
N MET A 210 6.02 -16.81 4.09
CA MET A 210 7.12 -15.89 3.73
C MET A 210 7.09 -14.61 4.56
N GLY A 211 8.01 -13.69 4.28
CA GLY A 211 8.10 -12.36 4.92
C GLY A 211 9.09 -12.31 6.07
N THR A 212 9.45 -13.45 6.67
CA THR A 212 10.49 -13.57 7.70
C THR A 212 11.42 -14.74 7.38
N ILE A 213 12.63 -14.69 7.94
CA ILE A 213 13.64 -15.77 7.79
C ILE A 213 13.46 -16.76 8.94
N GLU A 214 12.68 -17.80 8.69
CA GLU A 214 12.35 -18.85 9.67
C GLU A 214 12.38 -20.23 9.03
N PRO A 215 12.76 -21.28 9.79
CA PRO A 215 12.67 -22.66 9.30
C PRO A 215 11.26 -23.02 8.85
N GLY A 216 11.12 -23.61 7.67
CA GLY A 216 9.84 -24.03 7.09
C GLY A 216 9.20 -23.01 6.17
N LYS A 217 9.64 -21.74 6.16
CA LYS A 217 9.17 -20.74 5.22
C LYS A 217 9.90 -20.81 3.86
N LEU A 218 9.29 -20.23 2.85
CA LEU A 218 9.86 -20.13 1.51
C LEU A 218 11.19 -19.34 1.55
N ALA A 219 12.23 -19.90 0.98
CA ALA A 219 13.50 -19.21 0.81
C ALA A 219 13.39 -18.17 -0.33
N ASN A 220 12.75 -17.03 -0.01
CA ASN A 220 12.67 -15.83 -0.84
C ASN A 220 13.51 -14.76 -0.15
N LEU A 221 14.75 -14.57 -0.61
CA LEU A 221 15.75 -13.75 0.08
C LEU A 221 16.41 -12.80 -0.90
N VAL A 222 16.82 -11.63 -0.39
CA VAL A 222 17.69 -10.69 -1.09
C VAL A 222 18.97 -10.56 -0.27
N PHE A 223 20.12 -10.72 -0.89
CA PHE A 223 21.43 -10.51 -0.29
C PHE A 223 22.02 -9.22 -0.83
N VAL A 224 22.44 -8.35 0.06
CA VAL A 224 23.02 -7.04 -0.27
C VAL A 224 24.45 -6.94 0.25
N HIS A 225 25.28 -6.11 -0.39
CA HIS A 225 26.67 -5.91 0.01
C HIS A 225 26.81 -4.95 1.20
N ASP A 226 25.96 -3.92 1.23
CA ASP A 226 26.04 -2.84 2.20
C ASP A 226 24.92 -2.96 3.24
N ASP A 227 25.14 -2.39 4.44
CA ASP A 227 24.20 -2.49 5.54
C ASP A 227 22.92 -1.63 5.31
N PRO A 228 21.76 -2.23 5.07
CA PRO A 228 20.52 -1.49 4.84
C PRO A 228 19.92 -0.90 6.13
N LEU A 229 20.45 -1.25 7.30
CA LEU A 229 20.04 -0.63 8.57
C LEU A 229 20.78 0.68 8.84
N ALA A 230 21.96 0.86 8.23
CA ALA A 230 22.68 2.12 8.26
C ALA A 230 22.06 3.14 7.27
N ASP A 231 21.62 2.66 6.11
CA ASP A 231 20.96 3.46 5.07
C ASP A 231 20.10 2.52 4.22
N VAL A 232 18.79 2.79 4.13
CA VAL A 232 17.86 1.91 3.39
C VAL A 232 18.18 1.86 1.89
N SER A 233 18.81 2.90 1.32
CA SER A 233 19.27 2.94 -0.07
C SER A 233 20.28 1.82 -0.40
N ASN A 234 20.97 1.29 0.61
CA ASN A 234 21.87 0.14 0.51
C ASN A 234 21.15 -1.16 0.08
N LEU A 235 19.81 -1.21 0.11
CA LEU A 235 19.05 -2.29 -0.51
C LEU A 235 19.27 -2.39 -2.03
N ARG A 236 19.82 -1.35 -2.68
CA ARG A 236 20.21 -1.40 -4.09
C ARG A 236 21.54 -2.11 -4.33
N SER A 237 22.35 -2.35 -3.30
CA SER A 237 23.62 -3.07 -3.41
C SER A 237 23.42 -4.59 -3.52
N VAL A 238 22.45 -5.03 -4.33
CA VAL A 238 22.07 -6.44 -4.48
C VAL A 238 23.24 -7.28 -4.99
N ALA A 239 23.65 -8.28 -4.20
CA ALA A 239 24.64 -9.29 -4.60
C ALA A 239 23.93 -10.39 -5.41
N PHE A 240 22.89 -10.98 -4.83
CA PHE A 240 22.05 -11.98 -5.48
C PHE A 240 20.69 -12.08 -4.79
N THR A 241 19.74 -12.71 -5.46
CA THR A 241 18.43 -13.03 -4.90
C THR A 241 18.22 -14.53 -4.87
N VAL A 242 17.38 -14.98 -3.94
CA VAL A 242 16.93 -16.38 -3.89
C VAL A 242 15.41 -16.37 -4.01
N ARG A 243 14.88 -17.17 -4.94
CA ARG A 243 13.45 -17.39 -5.10
C ARG A 243 13.15 -18.88 -4.97
N ARG A 244 12.41 -19.23 -3.93
CA ARG A 244 12.06 -20.65 -3.63
C ARG A 244 13.29 -21.57 -3.61
N GLY A 245 14.39 -21.09 -3.02
CA GLY A 245 15.64 -21.84 -2.90
C GLY A 245 16.57 -21.80 -4.13
N VAL A 246 16.18 -21.18 -5.23
CA VAL A 246 17.03 -21.01 -6.42
C VAL A 246 17.68 -19.61 -6.37
N ALA A 247 19.00 -19.58 -6.47
CA ALA A 247 19.78 -18.34 -6.48
C ALA A 247 19.89 -17.75 -7.89
N TYR A 248 19.81 -16.41 -7.97
CA TYR A 248 19.97 -15.62 -9.19
C TYR A 248 21.00 -14.53 -8.90
N GLN A 249 22.12 -14.55 -9.61
CA GLN A 249 23.20 -13.58 -9.45
C GLN A 249 22.81 -12.24 -10.08
N ARG A 250 23.21 -11.13 -9.45
CA ARG A 250 22.96 -9.80 -10.00
C ARG A 250 23.66 -9.58 -11.34
N GLU A 251 24.86 -10.15 -11.49
CA GLU A 251 25.67 -10.06 -12.70
C GLU A 251 25.04 -10.78 -13.90
N ASP A 252 24.16 -11.75 -13.67
CA ASP A 252 23.43 -12.48 -14.73
C ASP A 252 22.21 -11.70 -15.25
N TYR A 253 21.87 -10.57 -14.62
CA TYR A 253 20.73 -9.77 -15.04
C TYR A 253 21.00 -9.04 -16.34
N VAL A 254 20.22 -9.35 -17.35
CA VAL A 254 20.20 -8.67 -18.65
C VAL A 254 18.94 -7.81 -18.71
N PRO A 255 19.05 -6.48 -18.82
CA PRO A 255 17.88 -5.63 -19.04
C PRO A 255 17.18 -5.98 -20.35
N VAL A 256 15.85 -5.86 -20.35
CA VAL A 256 15.07 -5.95 -21.59
C VAL A 256 15.47 -4.79 -22.51
N THR A 257 15.61 -5.06 -23.80
CA THR A 257 15.93 -4.01 -24.79
C THR A 257 14.66 -3.30 -25.26
N GLU A 258 14.84 -2.11 -25.86
CA GLU A 258 13.71 -1.35 -26.44
C GLU A 258 13.01 -2.14 -27.56
N GLU A 259 13.77 -2.92 -28.33
CA GLU A 259 13.24 -3.77 -29.42
C GLU A 259 12.35 -4.89 -28.86
N GLU A 260 12.82 -5.60 -27.81
CA GLU A 260 12.03 -6.64 -27.12
C GLU A 260 10.77 -6.07 -26.46
N MET A 261 10.83 -4.85 -25.89
CA MET A 261 9.65 -4.17 -25.36
C MET A 261 8.62 -3.82 -26.42
N ALA A 262 9.08 -3.39 -27.61
CA ALA A 262 8.18 -3.10 -28.74
C ALA A 262 7.44 -4.35 -29.24
N GLU A 263 8.07 -5.51 -29.18
CA GLU A 263 7.45 -6.80 -29.54
C GLU A 263 6.39 -7.26 -28.52
N ILE A 264 6.58 -6.99 -27.23
CA ILE A 264 5.63 -7.35 -26.15
C ILE A 264 4.37 -6.47 -26.20
N GLY A 265 4.48 -5.23 -26.68
CA GLY A 265 3.39 -4.23 -26.74
C GLY A 265 2.57 -4.26 -28.03
N SER A 266 2.87 -5.14 -28.97
CA SER A 266 2.17 -5.32 -30.25
C SER A 266 1.22 -6.53 -30.18
#